data_5c141b2f3fb3cdad5ee757454a81b080
#
_entry.id   5c141b2f3fb3cdad5ee757454a81b080
#
_cell.length_a   1.000
_cell.length_b   1.000
_cell.length_c   1.000
_cell.angle_alpha   90.00
_cell.angle_beta   90.00
_cell.angle_gamma   90.00
#
_symmetry.space_group_name_H-M   'P 1'
#
loop_
_entity.id
_entity.type
_entity.pdbx_description
1 polymer ?
#
loop_
_entity_poly.entity_id
_entity_poly.type
_entity_poly.pdbx_seq_one_letter_code
_entity_poly.pdbx_strand_id
1 'polypeptide(L)'
;KIFYEIRSGADDEGSQLSAEARDYLRVTYLKALRDAESELSPKKGSRLSQILDSHEIFEDKENHELKEIMRITNESIEKYFSTGNNGEDLMNSLNSYLKDFSLASNKLESKFLMSGSSLKSILEKLGLKIFNSSENNSQGLGSQNLLYIAAELLLLKKTGYAGLKLGLIEEIEAHLHPQTQIKLIEAIQSIGETNDIQFIMTTHSPNLTSKIKLENLIVIKNGNAYPMGSEYTKLEKGDYYFLERFLDSTKANL
;
A
#
# COMPACT_ATOMS: atom_id res chain seq x y z
N LYS A 1 -23.33 4.38 11.57
CA LYS A 1 -22.35 3.28 11.79
C LYS A 1 -23.07 1.98 11.45
N ILE A 2 -22.62 1.30 10.41
CA ILE A 2 -23.18 -0.01 10.03
C ILE A 2 -22.47 -1.04 10.91
N PHE A 3 -23.25 -1.78 11.70
CA PHE A 3 -22.74 -2.94 12.43
C PHE A 3 -22.83 -4.15 11.49
N TYR A 4 -21.74 -4.87 11.32
CA TYR A 4 -21.71 -6.13 10.59
C TYR A 4 -21.12 -7.22 11.48
N GLU A 5 -21.58 -8.42 11.29
CA GLU A 5 -21.11 -9.62 11.99
C GLU A 5 -20.72 -10.65 10.92
N ILE A 6 -19.57 -11.30 11.11
CA ILE A 6 -19.11 -12.37 10.24
C ILE A 6 -19.24 -13.68 11.02
N ARG A 7 -19.96 -14.61 10.45
CA ARG A 7 -20.21 -15.94 11.05
C ARG A 7 -19.58 -17.03 10.20
N SER A 8 -19.16 -18.13 10.84
CA SER A 8 -18.69 -19.34 10.19
C SER A 8 -19.87 -20.31 10.01
N GLY A 9 -19.93 -21.01 8.88
CA GLY A 9 -20.96 -22.02 8.61
C GLY A 9 -21.96 -21.59 7.52
N ALA A 10 -22.82 -22.50 7.13
CA ALA A 10 -23.90 -22.26 6.19
C ALA A 10 -25.10 -21.61 6.92
N ASP A 11 -25.86 -20.81 6.19
CA ASP A 11 -27.21 -20.32 6.59
C ASP A 11 -27.24 -19.43 7.85
N ASP A 12 -26.22 -18.62 8.10
CA ASP A 12 -26.12 -17.67 9.23
C ASP A 12 -26.21 -18.30 10.64
N GLU A 13 -26.19 -19.61 10.76
CA GLU A 13 -26.32 -20.35 12.03
C GLU A 13 -24.98 -20.64 12.72
N GLY A 14 -23.86 -20.33 12.06
CA GLY A 14 -22.52 -20.55 12.59
C GLY A 14 -22.14 -19.61 13.73
N SER A 15 -21.13 -19.97 14.50
CA SER A 15 -20.56 -19.11 15.53
C SER A 15 -19.86 -17.87 14.92
N GLN A 16 -19.83 -16.79 15.67
CA GLN A 16 -19.13 -15.57 15.28
C GLN A 16 -17.64 -15.87 15.01
N LEU A 17 -17.14 -15.38 13.87
CA LEU A 17 -15.74 -15.56 13.50
C LEU A 17 -14.85 -14.75 14.46
N SER A 18 -13.91 -15.43 15.12
CA SER A 18 -12.97 -14.77 16.03
C SER A 18 -12.09 -13.74 15.32
N ALA A 19 -11.54 -12.76 16.06
CA ALA A 19 -10.60 -11.78 15.51
C ALA A 19 -9.37 -12.47 14.91
N GLU A 20 -8.86 -13.51 15.59
CA GLU A 20 -7.73 -14.29 15.12
C GLU A 20 -8.04 -15.01 13.79
N ALA A 21 -9.19 -15.69 13.69
CA ALA A 21 -9.60 -16.33 12.45
C ALA A 21 -9.78 -15.33 11.29
N ARG A 22 -10.25 -14.12 11.58
CA ARG A 22 -10.33 -13.04 10.57
C ARG A 22 -8.96 -12.57 10.11
N ASP A 23 -7.99 -12.53 11.00
CA ASP A 23 -6.61 -12.17 10.63
C ASP A 23 -5.98 -13.22 9.71
N TYR A 24 -6.28 -14.52 9.89
CA TYR A 24 -5.85 -15.58 8.97
C TYR A 24 -6.46 -15.47 7.56
N LEU A 25 -7.63 -14.83 7.43
CA LEU A 25 -8.32 -14.61 6.15
C LEU A 25 -8.06 -13.23 5.56
N ARG A 26 -7.05 -12.52 6.06
CA ARG A 26 -6.70 -11.18 5.60
C ARG A 26 -6.15 -11.23 4.18
N VAL A 27 -6.74 -10.42 3.30
CA VAL A 27 -6.30 -10.28 1.91
C VAL A 27 -5.88 -8.85 1.63
N THR A 28 -4.92 -8.68 0.71
CA THR A 28 -4.58 -7.37 0.17
C THR A 28 -5.35 -7.16 -1.13
N TYR A 29 -6.18 -6.12 -1.16
CA TYR A 29 -7.04 -5.82 -2.30
C TYR A 29 -6.66 -4.48 -2.94
N LEU A 30 -6.29 -4.52 -4.21
CA LEU A 30 -5.92 -3.37 -5.03
C LEU A 30 -7.01 -3.14 -6.09
N LYS A 31 -7.77 -2.06 -5.94
CA LYS A 31 -8.84 -1.66 -6.86
C LYS A 31 -8.30 -1.21 -8.21
N ALA A 32 -9.11 -1.30 -9.26
CA ALA A 32 -8.78 -0.82 -10.61
C ALA A 32 -8.44 0.67 -10.65
N LEU A 33 -9.31 1.50 -10.07
CA LEU A 33 -9.10 2.94 -9.95
C LEU A 33 -8.40 3.26 -8.62
N ARG A 34 -7.08 3.34 -8.68
CA ARG A 34 -6.21 3.62 -7.54
C ARG A 34 -5.81 5.09 -7.57
N ASP A 35 -6.15 5.81 -6.52
CA ASP A 35 -5.53 7.09 -6.23
C ASP A 35 -4.22 6.86 -5.47
N ALA A 36 -3.22 6.32 -6.19
CA ALA A 36 -1.92 5.99 -5.64
C ALA A 36 -1.24 7.19 -4.98
N GLU A 37 -1.42 8.38 -5.54
CA GLU A 37 -0.86 9.60 -4.98
C GLU A 37 -1.49 9.93 -3.62
N SER A 38 -2.80 9.88 -3.52
CA SER A 38 -3.52 10.11 -2.25
C SER A 38 -3.20 9.04 -1.21
N GLU A 39 -3.14 7.75 -1.61
CA GLU A 39 -2.87 6.65 -0.70
C GLU A 39 -1.44 6.66 -0.13
N LEU A 40 -0.48 7.15 -0.90
CA LEU A 40 0.93 7.28 -0.49
C LEU A 40 1.27 8.67 0.07
N SER A 41 0.30 9.59 0.13
CA SER A 41 0.47 10.93 0.69
C SER A 41 0.40 10.96 2.21
N PRO A 42 1.03 11.96 2.86
CA PRO A 42 0.95 12.15 4.30
C PRO A 42 -0.49 12.45 4.74
N LYS A 43 -1.12 11.52 5.42
CA LYS A 43 -2.44 11.72 6.05
C LYS A 43 -2.64 10.77 7.20
N LYS A 44 -3.50 11.14 8.15
CA LYS A 44 -3.86 10.27 9.27
C LYS A 44 -4.50 8.97 8.74
N GLY A 45 -3.94 7.84 9.16
CA GLY A 45 -4.39 6.52 8.72
C GLY A 45 -4.18 6.26 7.23
N SER A 46 -3.18 6.92 6.58
CA SER A 46 -2.83 6.66 5.19
C SER A 46 -2.49 5.18 4.98
N ARG A 47 -2.70 4.69 3.76
CA ARG A 47 -2.32 3.32 3.43
C ARG A 47 -0.81 3.09 3.62
N LEU A 48 0.00 4.09 3.23
CA LEU A 48 1.44 4.05 3.47
C LEU A 48 1.77 3.87 4.96
N SER A 49 1.15 4.66 5.85
CA SER A 49 1.41 4.55 7.29
C SER A 49 1.05 3.17 7.86
N GLN A 50 -0.01 2.54 7.34
CA GLN A 50 -0.39 1.17 7.72
C GLN A 50 0.64 0.13 7.26
N ILE A 51 1.14 0.26 6.03
CA ILE A 51 2.20 -0.60 5.49
C ILE A 51 3.47 -0.47 6.35
N LEU A 52 3.91 0.76 6.62
CA LEU A 52 5.09 1.03 7.44
C LEU A 52 4.92 0.50 8.88
N ASP A 53 3.80 0.79 9.54
CA ASP A 53 3.53 0.33 10.93
C ASP A 53 3.52 -1.20 11.05
N SER A 54 3.24 -1.90 9.96
CA SER A 54 3.25 -3.37 9.91
C SER A 54 4.62 -3.98 9.63
N HIS A 55 5.61 -3.20 9.20
CA HIS A 55 6.93 -3.70 8.84
C HIS A 55 7.82 -3.88 10.08
N GLU A 56 8.64 -4.94 10.10
CA GLU A 56 9.49 -5.32 11.23
C GLU A 56 10.43 -4.22 11.72
N ILE A 57 10.91 -3.34 10.81
CA ILE A 57 11.76 -2.19 11.16
C ILE A 57 11.07 -1.27 12.17
N PHE A 58 9.73 -1.20 12.20
CA PHE A 58 8.95 -0.32 13.05
C PHE A 58 8.33 -1.03 14.27
N GLU A 59 8.80 -2.24 14.62
CA GLU A 59 8.29 -3.01 15.78
C GLU A 59 8.63 -2.34 17.12
N ASP A 60 9.86 -1.83 17.28
CA ASP A 60 10.22 -1.06 18.48
C ASP A 60 9.61 0.35 18.40
N LYS A 61 8.39 0.48 18.94
CA LYS A 61 7.65 1.75 18.94
C LYS A 61 8.17 2.75 19.99
N GLU A 62 8.94 2.29 20.96
CA GLU A 62 9.39 3.15 22.06
C GLU A 62 10.76 3.80 21.77
N ASN A 63 11.72 3.03 21.25
CA ASN A 63 13.12 3.49 21.09
C ASN A 63 13.49 3.70 19.62
N HIS A 64 12.51 3.88 18.73
CA HIS A 64 12.78 3.99 17.31
C HIS A 64 13.51 5.30 16.96
N GLU A 65 14.53 5.21 16.08
CA GLU A 65 15.36 6.33 15.65
C GLU A 65 14.58 7.53 15.10
N LEU A 66 13.47 7.31 14.41
CA LEU A 66 12.60 8.40 13.93
C LEU A 66 12.01 9.25 15.06
N LYS A 67 11.82 8.70 16.27
CA LYS A 67 11.37 9.49 17.43
C LYS A 67 12.47 10.44 17.88
N GLU A 68 13.73 9.98 17.87
CA GLU A 68 14.88 10.83 18.19
C GLU A 68 15.09 11.93 17.14
N ILE A 69 14.97 11.60 15.86
CA ILE A 69 14.99 12.61 14.77
C ILE A 69 13.90 13.66 15.00
N MET A 70 12.69 13.26 15.36
CA MET A 70 11.59 14.18 15.63
C MET A 70 11.84 15.05 16.86
N ARG A 71 12.48 14.49 17.92
CA ARG A 71 12.88 15.22 19.11
C ARG A 71 13.87 16.34 18.76
N ILE A 72 14.94 16.01 18.01
CA ILE A 72 15.94 16.97 17.56
C ILE A 72 15.31 18.05 16.67
N THR A 73 14.36 17.65 15.80
CA THR A 73 13.62 18.61 14.96
C THR A 73 12.82 19.59 15.80
N ASN A 74 12.11 19.11 16.82
CA ASN A 74 11.34 19.97 17.74
C ASN A 74 12.25 20.91 18.54
N GLU A 75 13.41 20.45 19.00
CA GLU A 75 14.41 21.32 19.63
C GLU A 75 14.94 22.40 18.68
N SER A 76 15.13 22.06 17.42
CA SER A 76 15.54 23.03 16.38
C SER A 76 14.45 24.06 16.10
N ILE A 77 13.18 23.66 16.10
CA ILE A 77 12.02 24.55 15.97
C ILE A 77 11.93 25.48 17.20
N GLU A 78 12.04 24.95 18.40
CA GLU A 78 12.03 25.74 19.64
C GLU A 78 13.17 26.76 19.65
N LYS A 79 14.36 26.36 19.22
CA LYS A 79 15.51 27.26 19.07
C LYS A 79 15.26 28.39 18.08
N TYR A 80 14.60 28.10 16.94
CA TYR A 80 14.26 29.12 15.94
C TYR A 80 13.37 30.24 16.52
N PHE A 81 12.48 29.91 17.46
CA PHE A 81 11.57 30.84 18.11
C PHE A 81 12.11 31.38 19.45
N SER A 82 13.34 31.01 19.85
CA SER A 82 13.96 31.47 21.10
C SER A 82 14.65 32.83 20.91
N THR A 83 15.05 33.44 22.03
CA THR A 83 15.76 34.72 22.10
C THR A 83 16.99 34.78 21.20
N GLY A 84 17.13 35.85 20.44
CA GLY A 84 18.23 36.09 19.49
C GLY A 84 18.05 35.40 18.13
N ASN A 85 16.89 34.82 17.83
CA ASN A 85 16.60 34.15 16.56
C ASN A 85 15.44 34.81 15.80
N ASN A 86 15.26 34.44 14.53
CA ASN A 86 14.30 35.10 13.62
C ASN A 86 12.82 35.00 14.06
N GLY A 87 12.47 34.01 14.86
CA GLY A 87 11.09 33.80 15.35
C GLY A 87 10.80 34.45 16.70
N GLU A 88 11.80 35.12 17.31
CA GLU A 88 11.67 35.70 18.66
C GLU A 88 10.52 36.69 18.79
N ASP A 89 10.38 37.60 17.85
CA ASP A 89 9.36 38.66 17.90
C ASP A 89 7.94 38.07 17.95
N LEU A 90 7.67 37.01 17.18
CA LEU A 90 6.39 36.32 17.19
C LEU A 90 6.11 35.65 18.54
N MET A 91 7.13 34.99 19.08
CA MET A 91 7.01 34.30 20.38
C MET A 91 6.79 35.29 21.50
N ASN A 92 7.52 36.41 21.52
CA ASN A 92 7.38 37.45 22.50
C ASN A 92 5.99 38.10 22.45
N SER A 93 5.47 38.35 21.25
CA SER A 93 4.11 38.89 21.06
C SER A 93 3.05 37.94 21.62
N LEU A 94 3.16 36.63 21.31
CA LEU A 94 2.28 35.59 21.83
C LEU A 94 2.32 35.51 23.36
N ASN A 95 3.50 35.47 23.93
CA ASN A 95 3.69 35.39 25.38
C ASN A 95 3.22 36.67 26.10
N SER A 96 3.35 37.85 25.45
CA SER A 96 2.77 39.10 25.98
C SER A 96 1.26 39.00 26.08
N TYR A 97 0.56 38.54 25.03
CA TYR A 97 -0.89 38.35 25.09
C TYR A 97 -1.31 37.32 26.13
N LEU A 98 -0.59 36.20 26.23
CA LEU A 98 -0.86 35.18 27.25
C LEU A 98 -0.72 35.76 28.65
N LYS A 99 0.27 36.62 28.90
CA LYS A 99 0.47 37.32 30.16
C LYS A 99 -0.68 38.28 30.49
N ASP A 100 -1.16 39.00 29.46
CA ASP A 100 -2.27 39.95 29.61
C ASP A 100 -3.61 39.23 29.89
N PHE A 101 -3.78 38.01 29.39
CA PHE A 101 -5.00 37.19 29.56
C PHE A 101 -4.97 36.28 30.80
N SER A 102 -3.79 36.07 31.40
CA SER A 102 -3.64 35.18 32.55
C SER A 102 -3.67 35.90 33.87
N LEU A 103 -4.18 35.22 34.92
CA LEU A 103 -4.06 35.72 36.28
C LEU A 103 -2.58 35.70 36.73
N ALA A 104 -2.17 36.68 37.55
CA ALA A 104 -0.78 36.83 38.00
C ALA A 104 -0.21 35.59 38.73
N SER A 105 -1.06 34.71 39.23
CA SER A 105 -0.69 33.43 39.85
C SER A 105 -0.42 32.29 38.87
N ASN A 106 -0.76 32.44 37.59
CA ASN A 106 -0.67 31.37 36.60
C ASN A 106 0.27 31.78 35.44
N LYS A 107 1.53 31.33 35.48
CA LYS A 107 2.49 31.58 34.41
C LYS A 107 2.26 30.60 33.26
N LEU A 108 1.72 31.10 32.15
CA LEU A 108 1.54 30.34 30.92
C LEU A 108 2.72 30.61 29.99
N GLU A 109 3.29 29.55 29.44
CA GLU A 109 4.32 29.62 28.40
C GLU A 109 3.84 28.87 27.17
N SER A 110 4.10 29.43 26.00
CA SER A 110 3.79 28.78 24.72
C SER A 110 5.04 28.26 24.05
N LYS A 111 4.90 27.17 23.28
CA LYS A 111 5.96 26.59 22.48
C LYS A 111 5.44 26.16 21.13
N PHE A 112 6.20 26.39 20.07
CA PHE A 112 5.96 25.81 18.77
C PHE A 112 6.63 24.42 18.70
N LEU A 113 5.88 23.42 18.28
CA LEU A 113 6.41 22.09 18.05
C LEU A 113 5.65 21.38 16.92
N MET A 114 6.29 20.48 16.24
CA MET A 114 5.60 19.55 15.35
C MET A 114 4.86 18.53 16.22
N SER A 115 3.53 18.49 16.08
CA SER A 115 2.67 17.59 16.85
C SER A 115 2.92 16.12 16.48
N GLY A 116 2.84 15.23 17.47
CA GLY A 116 2.92 13.79 17.31
C GLY A 116 4.32 13.25 17.46
N SER A 117 4.75 13.01 18.70
CA SER A 117 6.01 12.35 19.04
C SER A 117 5.92 10.82 19.01
N SER A 118 4.72 10.23 18.88
CA SER A 118 4.58 8.79 18.74
C SER A 118 5.02 8.33 17.36
N LEU A 119 5.65 7.16 17.26
CA LEU A 119 6.09 6.59 15.99
C LEU A 119 4.95 6.54 14.97
N LYS A 120 3.76 6.11 15.36
CA LYS A 120 2.57 6.12 14.50
C LYS A 120 2.28 7.49 13.90
N SER A 121 2.32 8.56 14.72
CA SER A 121 2.08 9.93 14.24
C SER A 121 3.16 10.41 13.28
N ILE A 122 4.40 9.93 13.44
CA ILE A 122 5.50 10.22 12.52
C ILE A 122 5.25 9.52 11.19
N LEU A 123 4.93 8.22 11.21
CA LEU A 123 4.63 7.45 10.00
C LEU A 123 3.46 8.02 9.20
N GLU A 124 2.42 8.56 9.88
CA GLU A 124 1.29 9.23 9.24
C GLU A 124 1.66 10.54 8.52
N LYS A 125 2.82 11.11 8.84
CA LYS A 125 3.35 12.33 8.18
C LYS A 125 4.33 12.02 7.05
N LEU A 126 4.71 10.76 6.87
CA LEU A 126 5.56 10.35 5.75
C LEU A 126 4.73 10.20 4.48
N GLY A 127 5.27 10.70 3.38
CA GLY A 127 4.77 10.49 2.04
C GLY A 127 5.81 9.76 1.21
N LEU A 128 5.38 8.90 0.31
CA LEU A 128 6.25 8.18 -0.61
C LEU A 128 6.01 8.70 -2.03
N LYS A 129 7.07 9.17 -2.68
CA LYS A 129 7.03 9.69 -4.06
C LYS A 129 8.13 9.06 -4.89
N ILE A 130 7.85 8.90 -6.17
CA ILE A 130 8.84 8.44 -7.15
C ILE A 130 9.36 9.64 -7.94
N PHE A 131 10.66 9.70 -8.13
CA PHE A 131 11.34 10.72 -8.91
C PHE A 131 12.17 10.05 -10.00
N ASN A 132 12.25 10.68 -11.17
CA ASN A 132 13.24 10.29 -12.16
C ASN A 132 14.60 10.91 -11.77
N SER A 133 15.66 10.13 -11.77
CA SER A 133 17.01 10.59 -11.44
C SER A 133 17.54 11.69 -12.37
N SER A 134 16.95 11.85 -13.56
CA SER A 134 17.31 12.88 -14.55
C SER A 134 16.42 14.12 -14.50
N GLU A 135 15.24 14.06 -13.88
CA GLU A 135 14.28 15.17 -13.83
C GLU A 135 13.63 15.22 -12.46
N ASN A 136 13.70 16.37 -11.78
CA ASN A 136 13.03 16.59 -10.48
C ASN A 136 11.49 16.66 -10.57
N ASN A 137 10.89 16.12 -11.63
CA ASN A 137 9.46 16.16 -11.87
C ASN A 137 8.79 14.88 -11.33
N SER A 138 7.60 15.04 -10.78
CA SER A 138 6.76 13.89 -10.38
C SER A 138 6.43 13.02 -11.60
N GLN A 139 6.59 11.73 -11.45
CA GLN A 139 6.30 10.76 -12.51
C GLN A 139 4.79 10.67 -12.79
N GLY A 140 4.44 10.27 -14.02
CA GLY A 140 3.06 10.07 -14.43
C GLY A 140 2.33 8.95 -13.66
N LEU A 141 1.02 8.87 -13.84
CA LEU A 141 0.11 7.94 -13.15
C LEU A 141 0.56 6.48 -13.19
N GLY A 142 1.17 6.03 -14.29
CA GLY A 142 1.68 4.66 -14.41
C GLY A 142 2.80 4.35 -13.41
N SER A 143 3.75 5.27 -13.24
CA SER A 143 4.85 5.10 -12.28
C SER A 143 4.35 5.16 -10.83
N GLN A 144 3.38 6.02 -10.53
CA GLN A 144 2.74 6.10 -9.22
C GLN A 144 1.98 4.80 -8.90
N ASN A 145 1.31 4.22 -9.91
CA ASN A 145 0.62 2.94 -9.76
C ASN A 145 1.61 1.79 -9.46
N LEU A 146 2.75 1.75 -10.15
CA LEU A 146 3.82 0.78 -9.86
C LEU A 146 4.35 0.93 -8.43
N LEU A 147 4.58 2.17 -7.98
CA LEU A 147 5.04 2.43 -6.62
C LEU A 147 4.04 1.95 -5.58
N TYR A 148 2.74 2.18 -5.83
CA TYR A 148 1.68 1.70 -4.95
C TYR A 148 1.62 0.17 -4.88
N ILE A 149 1.68 -0.51 -6.04
CA ILE A 149 1.75 -1.98 -6.09
C ILE A 149 2.98 -2.49 -5.33
N ALA A 150 4.15 -1.88 -5.54
CA ALA A 150 5.37 -2.27 -4.83
C ALA A 150 5.24 -2.11 -3.31
N ALA A 151 4.63 -1.01 -2.84
CA ALA A 151 4.39 -0.78 -1.42
C ALA A 151 3.43 -1.82 -0.82
N GLU A 152 2.35 -2.18 -1.53
CA GLU A 152 1.42 -3.24 -1.07
C GLU A 152 2.07 -4.63 -1.03
N LEU A 153 2.97 -4.92 -1.97
CA LEU A 153 3.71 -6.19 -1.97
C LEU A 153 4.63 -6.32 -0.74
N LEU A 154 5.13 -5.22 -0.16
CA LEU A 154 5.88 -5.27 1.09
C LEU A 154 5.03 -5.83 2.24
N LEU A 155 3.74 -5.47 2.28
CA LEU A 155 2.82 -5.98 3.30
C LEU A 155 2.60 -7.50 3.19
N LEU A 156 2.48 -8.02 1.95
CA LEU A 156 2.29 -9.44 1.70
C LEU A 156 3.55 -10.28 1.98
N LYS A 157 4.73 -9.68 1.91
CA LYS A 157 6.01 -10.35 2.20
C LYS A 157 6.32 -10.51 3.68
N LYS A 158 5.50 -9.97 4.58
CA LYS A 158 5.76 -10.03 6.03
C LYS A 158 6.08 -11.46 6.47
N THR A 159 7.25 -11.66 7.05
CA THR A 159 7.68 -12.93 7.62
C THR A 159 6.90 -13.25 8.90
N GLY A 160 6.67 -14.54 9.16
CA GLY A 160 5.96 -14.98 10.38
C GLY A 160 4.43 -14.84 10.33
N TYR A 161 3.85 -14.40 9.21
CA TYR A 161 2.40 -14.43 9.01
C TYR A 161 1.96 -15.86 8.65
N ALA A 162 1.18 -16.49 9.51
CA ALA A 162 0.72 -17.86 9.34
C ALA A 162 -0.60 -17.97 8.54
N GLY A 163 -1.19 -16.83 8.13
CA GLY A 163 -2.44 -16.79 7.38
C GLY A 163 -2.24 -16.87 5.86
N LEU A 164 -3.36 -16.84 5.14
CA LEU A 164 -3.38 -16.84 3.69
C LEU A 164 -2.76 -15.56 3.15
N LYS A 165 -1.66 -15.69 2.41
CA LYS A 165 -1.04 -14.59 1.68
C LYS A 165 -1.72 -14.46 0.32
N LEU A 166 -2.78 -13.67 0.23
CA LEU A 166 -3.56 -13.48 -0.98
C LEU A 166 -3.57 -12.02 -1.41
N GLY A 167 -3.13 -11.78 -2.65
CA GLY A 167 -3.27 -10.50 -3.34
C GLY A 167 -4.40 -10.55 -4.37
N LEU A 168 -5.38 -9.66 -4.23
CA LEU A 168 -6.45 -9.45 -5.21
C LEU A 168 -6.15 -8.14 -5.94
N ILE A 169 -5.97 -8.19 -7.27
CA ILE A 169 -5.57 -7.01 -8.06
C ILE A 169 -6.54 -6.84 -9.22
N GLU A 170 -7.27 -5.72 -9.25
CA GLU A 170 -8.11 -5.38 -10.38
C GLU A 170 -7.32 -4.55 -11.40
N GLU A 171 -7.55 -4.84 -12.69
CA GLU A 171 -6.98 -4.10 -13.83
C GLU A 171 -5.51 -3.72 -13.61
N ILE A 172 -4.69 -4.74 -13.42
CA ILE A 172 -3.26 -4.55 -13.08
C ILE A 172 -2.52 -3.69 -14.12
N GLU A 173 -3.00 -3.68 -15.35
CA GLU A 173 -2.47 -2.91 -16.48
C GLU A 173 -2.79 -1.40 -16.44
N ALA A 174 -3.67 -0.94 -15.55
CA ALA A 174 -4.16 0.43 -15.54
C ALA A 174 -3.01 1.46 -15.62
N HIS A 175 -3.07 2.32 -16.64
CA HIS A 175 -2.09 3.39 -16.94
C HIS A 175 -0.66 2.91 -17.25
N LEU A 176 -0.44 1.62 -17.51
CA LEU A 176 0.87 1.07 -17.81
C LEU A 176 1.09 0.86 -19.31
N HIS A 177 2.29 1.22 -19.79
CA HIS A 177 2.72 0.90 -21.14
C HIS A 177 2.86 -0.64 -21.30
N PRO A 178 2.56 -1.22 -22.48
CA PRO A 178 2.61 -2.68 -22.71
C PRO A 178 3.90 -3.36 -22.23
N GLN A 179 5.06 -2.76 -22.49
CA GLN A 179 6.35 -3.31 -22.03
C GLN A 179 6.45 -3.37 -20.50
N THR A 180 5.88 -2.37 -19.82
CA THR A 180 5.86 -2.32 -18.34
C THR A 180 4.89 -3.36 -17.78
N GLN A 181 3.75 -3.59 -18.45
CA GLN A 181 2.80 -4.64 -18.08
C GLN A 181 3.49 -6.02 -18.07
N ILE A 182 4.25 -6.34 -19.12
CA ILE A 182 5.00 -7.60 -19.21
C ILE A 182 5.99 -7.76 -18.06
N LYS A 183 6.80 -6.73 -17.79
CA LYS A 183 7.76 -6.76 -16.67
C LYS A 183 7.07 -6.90 -15.31
N LEU A 184 5.93 -6.23 -15.14
CA LEU A 184 5.18 -6.29 -13.88
C LEU A 184 4.64 -7.69 -13.62
N ILE A 185 4.04 -8.35 -14.63
CA ILE A 185 3.48 -9.69 -14.44
C ILE A 185 4.60 -10.72 -14.18
N GLU A 186 5.73 -10.64 -14.87
CA GLU A 186 6.89 -11.49 -14.63
C GLU A 186 7.42 -11.32 -13.19
N ALA A 187 7.50 -10.07 -12.71
CA ALA A 187 7.91 -9.77 -11.34
C ALA A 187 6.92 -10.32 -10.29
N ILE A 188 5.60 -10.16 -10.51
CA ILE A 188 4.57 -10.68 -9.60
C ILE A 188 4.58 -12.20 -9.54
N GLN A 189 4.74 -12.89 -10.68
CA GLN A 189 4.87 -14.35 -10.70
C GLN A 189 6.09 -14.80 -9.87
N SER A 190 7.25 -14.20 -10.11
CA SER A 190 8.46 -14.50 -9.34
C SER A 190 8.31 -14.24 -7.85
N ILE A 191 7.66 -13.12 -7.47
CA ILE A 191 7.37 -12.78 -6.07
C ILE A 191 6.41 -13.79 -5.45
N GLY A 192 5.37 -14.20 -6.18
CA GLY A 192 4.41 -15.19 -5.73
C GLY A 192 5.08 -16.54 -5.40
N GLU A 193 5.87 -17.04 -6.33
CA GLU A 193 6.60 -18.31 -6.17
C GLU A 193 7.63 -18.25 -5.02
N THR A 194 8.39 -17.15 -4.93
CA THR A 194 9.47 -17.03 -3.93
C THR A 194 8.95 -16.86 -2.51
N ASN A 195 7.77 -16.22 -2.32
CA ASN A 195 7.26 -15.83 -1.00
C ASN A 195 5.98 -16.58 -0.63
N ASP A 196 5.58 -17.58 -1.41
CA ASP A 196 4.34 -18.36 -1.22
C ASP A 196 3.10 -17.45 -1.13
N ILE A 197 2.98 -16.54 -2.11
CA ILE A 197 1.87 -15.59 -2.22
C ILE A 197 1.00 -16.00 -3.41
N GLN A 198 -0.30 -16.20 -3.15
CA GLN A 198 -1.28 -16.40 -4.22
C GLN A 198 -1.80 -15.05 -4.73
N PHE A 199 -1.88 -14.90 -6.06
CA PHE A 199 -2.48 -13.72 -6.69
C PHE A 199 -3.71 -14.12 -7.51
N ILE A 200 -4.79 -13.34 -7.35
CA ILE A 200 -5.94 -13.37 -8.25
C ILE A 200 -6.03 -11.97 -8.88
N MET A 201 -5.98 -11.93 -10.20
CA MET A 201 -5.92 -10.65 -10.93
C MET A 201 -6.98 -10.61 -12.01
N THR A 202 -7.58 -9.43 -12.21
CA THR A 202 -8.39 -9.17 -13.39
C THR A 202 -7.60 -8.33 -14.40
N THR A 203 -7.80 -8.60 -15.67
CA THR A 203 -7.15 -7.86 -16.75
C THR A 203 -7.99 -7.90 -18.03
N HIS A 204 -7.89 -6.83 -18.82
CA HIS A 204 -8.35 -6.75 -20.20
C HIS A 204 -7.18 -6.73 -21.19
N SER A 205 -5.95 -6.88 -20.72
CA SER A 205 -4.74 -6.77 -21.53
C SER A 205 -4.32 -8.11 -22.15
N PRO A 206 -4.28 -8.23 -23.48
CA PRO A 206 -3.72 -9.39 -24.14
C PRO A 206 -2.21 -9.53 -23.88
N ASN A 207 -1.50 -8.43 -23.61
CA ASN A 207 -0.07 -8.48 -23.29
C ASN A 207 0.21 -9.23 -21.98
N LEU A 208 -0.65 -9.05 -20.96
CA LEU A 208 -0.53 -9.76 -19.69
C LEU A 208 -0.87 -11.24 -19.85
N THR A 209 -1.99 -11.53 -20.51
CA THR A 209 -2.46 -12.92 -20.69
C THR A 209 -1.46 -13.77 -21.49
N SER A 210 -0.69 -13.15 -22.42
CA SER A 210 0.34 -13.84 -23.18
C SER A 210 1.54 -14.33 -22.34
N LYS A 211 1.70 -13.83 -21.11
CA LYS A 211 2.78 -14.19 -20.20
C LYS A 211 2.34 -15.10 -19.06
N ILE A 212 1.07 -15.42 -19.00
CA ILE A 212 0.49 -16.33 -18.00
C ILE A 212 0.22 -17.68 -18.65
N LYS A 213 0.52 -18.77 -17.94
CA LYS A 213 0.18 -20.11 -18.41
C LYS A 213 -1.31 -20.23 -18.62
N LEU A 214 -1.72 -20.84 -19.74
CA LEU A 214 -3.13 -21.01 -20.11
C LEU A 214 -3.95 -21.65 -18.98
N GLU A 215 -3.38 -22.64 -18.30
CA GLU A 215 -4.02 -23.35 -17.18
C GLU A 215 -4.36 -22.47 -15.98
N ASN A 216 -3.72 -21.30 -15.84
CA ASN A 216 -3.99 -20.33 -14.77
C ASN A 216 -4.99 -19.24 -15.19
N LEU A 217 -5.52 -19.31 -16.41
CA LEU A 217 -6.50 -18.35 -16.89
C LEU A 217 -7.93 -18.81 -16.63
N ILE A 218 -8.78 -17.85 -16.29
CA ILE A 218 -10.23 -18.00 -16.23
C ILE A 218 -10.81 -16.95 -17.15
N VAL A 219 -11.40 -17.40 -18.27
CA VAL A 219 -12.05 -16.52 -19.23
C VAL A 219 -13.47 -16.20 -18.75
N ILE A 220 -13.77 -14.91 -18.63
CA ILE A 220 -15.12 -14.44 -18.28
C ILE A 220 -15.84 -13.97 -19.55
N LYS A 221 -16.98 -14.57 -19.85
CA LYS A 221 -17.79 -14.21 -21.03
C LYS A 221 -19.29 -14.35 -20.73
N ASN A 222 -20.06 -13.31 -21.04
CA ASN A 222 -21.51 -13.30 -20.84
C ASN A 222 -21.96 -13.70 -19.43
N GLY A 223 -21.24 -13.26 -18.39
CA GLY A 223 -21.55 -13.57 -16.98
C GLY A 223 -21.15 -14.99 -16.55
N ASN A 224 -20.49 -15.77 -17.39
CA ASN A 224 -20.01 -17.09 -17.07
C ASN A 224 -18.48 -17.13 -16.99
N ALA A 225 -17.97 -18.00 -16.11
CA ALA A 225 -16.53 -18.24 -15.92
C ALA A 225 -16.14 -19.56 -16.60
N TYR A 226 -15.07 -19.53 -17.38
CA TYR A 226 -14.53 -20.68 -18.10
C TYR A 226 -13.07 -20.88 -17.68
N PRO A 227 -12.80 -21.69 -16.65
CA PRO A 227 -11.44 -22.04 -16.24
C PRO A 227 -10.74 -22.82 -17.38
N MET A 228 -9.48 -22.46 -17.64
CA MET A 228 -8.67 -23.10 -18.68
C MET A 228 -7.75 -24.19 -18.14
N GLY A 229 -7.85 -24.54 -16.86
CA GLY A 229 -7.09 -25.64 -16.26
C GLY A 229 -7.42 -27.00 -16.84
N SER A 230 -6.49 -27.92 -16.81
CA SER A 230 -6.63 -29.29 -17.40
C SER A 230 -7.80 -30.07 -16.78
N GLU A 231 -8.21 -29.74 -15.57
CA GLU A 231 -9.36 -30.35 -14.88
C GLU A 231 -10.71 -29.90 -15.50
N TYR A 232 -10.75 -28.77 -16.20
CA TYR A 232 -11.95 -28.13 -16.71
C TYR A 232 -12.06 -28.18 -18.22
N THR A 233 -10.98 -28.58 -18.92
CA THR A 233 -10.92 -28.63 -20.37
C THR A 233 -10.66 -30.05 -20.85
N LYS A 234 -10.87 -30.29 -22.15
CA LYS A 234 -10.48 -31.54 -22.85
C LYS A 234 -9.14 -31.38 -23.59
N LEU A 235 -8.37 -30.32 -23.25
CA LEU A 235 -7.10 -30.03 -23.91
C LEU A 235 -6.01 -30.99 -23.38
N GLU A 236 -5.19 -31.50 -24.32
CA GLU A 236 -4.00 -32.26 -24.01
C GLU A 236 -2.80 -31.35 -23.82
N LYS A 237 -1.71 -31.87 -23.27
CA LYS A 237 -0.49 -31.10 -22.98
C LYS A 237 0.08 -30.38 -24.21
N GLY A 238 -0.07 -31.00 -25.40
CA GLY A 238 0.34 -30.42 -26.68
C GLY A 238 -0.52 -29.25 -27.09
N ASP A 239 -1.83 -29.29 -26.78
CA ASP A 239 -2.76 -28.20 -27.08
C ASP A 239 -2.47 -26.94 -26.26
N TYR A 240 -2.16 -27.09 -24.97
CA TYR A 240 -1.73 -25.97 -24.12
C TYR A 240 -0.49 -25.27 -24.71
N TYR A 241 0.53 -26.01 -25.05
CA TYR A 241 1.74 -25.46 -25.66
C TYR A 241 1.46 -24.75 -26.99
N PHE A 242 0.57 -25.31 -27.81
CA PHE A 242 0.18 -24.71 -29.09
C PHE A 242 -0.59 -23.41 -28.86
N LEU A 243 -1.62 -23.41 -27.99
CA LEU A 243 -2.46 -22.26 -27.72
C LEU A 243 -1.68 -21.11 -27.04
N GLU A 244 -0.78 -21.40 -26.11
CA GLU A 244 0.06 -20.38 -25.47
C GLU A 244 0.93 -19.61 -26.47
N ARG A 245 1.35 -20.25 -27.56
CA ARG A 245 2.07 -19.56 -28.64
C ARG A 245 1.19 -18.59 -29.42
N PHE A 246 -0.12 -18.83 -29.51
CA PHE A 246 -1.07 -17.93 -30.17
C PHE A 246 -1.55 -16.79 -29.26
N LEU A 247 -1.56 -17.00 -27.97
CA LEU A 247 -1.87 -15.96 -27.00
C LEU A 247 -0.74 -14.93 -26.83
N ASP A 248 0.45 -15.24 -27.30
CA ASP A 248 1.54 -14.26 -27.33
C ASP A 248 1.21 -13.14 -28.33
N SER A 249 0.73 -12.02 -27.79
CA SER A 249 0.31 -10.84 -28.57
C SER A 249 1.44 -10.24 -29.42
N THR A 250 2.71 -10.54 -29.11
CA THR A 250 3.84 -10.13 -29.93
C THR A 250 3.92 -10.93 -31.25
N LYS A 251 3.23 -12.06 -31.33
CA LYS A 251 3.15 -12.94 -32.50
C LYS A 251 1.78 -12.93 -33.18
N ALA A 252 0.73 -12.47 -32.49
CA ALA A 252 -0.65 -12.43 -33.01
C ALA A 252 -0.94 -11.26 -33.95
N ASN A 253 0.03 -10.38 -34.19
CA ASN A 253 -0.04 -9.27 -35.14
C ASN A 253 0.61 -9.58 -36.49
N LEU A 254 0.69 -10.85 -36.85
CA LEU A 254 1.11 -11.29 -38.18
C LEU A 254 -0.08 -11.80 -38.97
#